data_60e2fcb623d76b5194571fd2f666b20b
#
_entry.id   60e2fcb623d76b5194571fd2f666b20b
#
_cell.length_a   1.000
_cell.length_b   1.000
_cell.length_c   1.000
_cell.angle_alpha   90.00
_cell.angle_beta   90.00
_cell.angle_gamma   90.00
#
_symmetry.space_group_name_H-M   'P 1'
#
loop_
_entity.id
_entity.type
_entity.pdbx_description
1 polymer ?
#
loop_
_entity_poly.entity_id
_entity_poly.type
_entity_poly.pdbx_seq_one_letter_code
_entity_poly.pdbx_strand_id
1 'polypeptide(L)'
;MRKTLLLLGVGLAGIAVGVLGATYVAAQGAAQVTRTELLRKPVSGVEGKEFVVFVADLPPGAVAGRHFHPGDEAIYMLQGALLFEPDGGQPFELKAGQIAFNPAKHIHKATNTSSSEAAKVLNCMLAEKGQPLATPVP
;
A
#
# COMPACT_ATOMS: atom_id res chain seq x y z
N MET A 1 14.72 75.85 50.56
CA MET A 1 14.52 74.40 50.85
C MET A 1 13.93 73.78 49.60
N ARG A 2 14.76 73.10 48.79
CA ARG A 2 14.33 72.46 47.53
C ARG A 2 14.18 70.95 47.82
N LYS A 3 12.99 70.44 47.64
CA LYS A 3 12.68 68.99 47.73
C LYS A 3 12.96 68.35 46.39
N THR A 4 13.91 67.45 46.33
CA THR A 4 14.25 66.66 45.21
C THR A 4 13.34 65.43 45.19
N LEU A 5 12.53 65.26 44.10
CA LEU A 5 11.65 64.11 43.91
C LEU A 5 12.42 63.08 43.12
N LEU A 6 12.64 61.91 43.72
CA LEU A 6 13.27 60.73 43.04
C LEU A 6 12.20 59.93 42.38
N LEU A 7 12.25 59.85 41.03
CA LEU A 7 11.38 58.96 40.23
C LEU A 7 12.07 57.61 40.06
N LEU A 8 11.49 56.57 40.68
CA LEU A 8 11.86 55.16 40.41
C LEU A 8 11.20 54.71 39.12
N GLY A 9 11.99 54.47 38.10
CA GLY A 9 11.52 53.80 36.90
C GLY A 9 11.46 52.29 37.10
N VAL A 10 10.26 51.71 37.01
CA VAL A 10 10.06 50.26 37.00
C VAL A 10 10.17 49.80 35.53
N GLY A 11 11.29 49.12 35.23
CA GLY A 11 11.47 48.46 33.94
C GLY A 11 10.65 47.15 33.88
N LEU A 12 9.67 47.12 33.00
CA LEU A 12 8.95 45.89 32.64
C LEU A 12 9.83 45.07 31.68
N ALA A 13 10.46 44.01 32.21
CA ALA A 13 11.09 43.01 31.35
C ALA A 13 10.01 42.11 30.74
N GLY A 14 9.73 42.34 29.46
CA GLY A 14 8.85 41.48 28.69
C GLY A 14 9.52 40.12 28.40
N ILE A 15 9.00 39.05 28.97
CA ILE A 15 9.41 37.69 28.64
C ILE A 15 8.66 37.30 27.37
N ALA A 16 9.38 37.28 26.24
CA ALA A 16 8.86 36.70 25.00
C ALA A 16 8.89 35.16 25.10
N VAL A 17 7.75 34.54 25.37
CA VAL A 17 7.59 33.09 25.28
C VAL A 17 7.47 32.72 23.82
N GLY A 18 8.59 32.32 23.22
CA GLY A 18 8.60 31.72 21.87
C GLY A 18 7.96 30.35 21.96
N VAL A 19 6.75 30.21 21.44
CA VAL A 19 6.10 28.91 21.21
C VAL A 19 6.81 28.27 20.03
N LEU A 20 7.79 27.39 20.30
CA LEU A 20 8.33 26.45 19.30
C LEU A 20 7.23 25.44 19.00
N GLY A 21 6.45 25.70 17.94
CA GLY A 21 5.53 24.74 17.37
C GLY A 21 6.32 23.58 16.79
N ALA A 22 6.50 22.50 17.56
CA ALA A 22 6.99 21.25 17.04
C ALA A 22 5.90 20.67 16.14
N THR A 23 6.06 20.78 14.81
CA THR A 23 5.25 20.05 13.86
C THR A 23 5.61 18.57 13.99
N TYR A 24 4.78 17.81 14.70
CA TYR A 24 4.83 16.37 14.67
C TYR A 24 4.42 15.92 13.26
N VAL A 25 5.39 15.68 12.40
CA VAL A 25 5.16 14.87 11.20
C VAL A 25 4.99 13.44 11.72
N ALA A 26 3.74 13.01 11.88
CA ALA A 26 3.45 11.61 12.10
C ALA A 26 4.04 10.86 10.90
N ALA A 27 5.04 10.02 11.13
CA ALA A 27 5.50 9.07 10.14
C ALA A 27 4.30 8.17 9.84
N GLN A 28 3.63 8.42 8.71
CA GLN A 28 2.61 7.51 8.20
C GLN A 28 3.33 6.20 7.92
N GLY A 29 3.01 5.16 8.69
CA GLY A 29 3.51 3.82 8.40
C GLY A 29 3.27 3.51 6.93
N ALA A 30 4.21 2.82 6.27
CA ALA A 30 4.08 2.47 4.85
C ALA A 30 2.71 1.86 4.61
N ALA A 31 2.00 2.38 3.60
CA ALA A 31 0.67 1.92 3.23
C ALA A 31 0.73 0.41 2.92
N GLN A 32 0.00 -0.40 3.67
CA GLN A 32 0.06 -1.85 3.57
C GLN A 32 -0.97 -2.39 2.59
N VAL A 33 -0.54 -3.32 1.75
CA VAL A 33 -1.42 -4.10 0.89
C VAL A 33 -2.18 -5.11 1.74
N THR A 34 -3.50 -5.13 1.61
CA THR A 34 -4.34 -6.15 2.24
C THR A 34 -4.89 -7.12 1.19
N ARG A 35 -5.06 -8.39 1.57
CA ARG A 35 -5.64 -9.43 0.71
C ARG A 35 -6.80 -10.09 1.45
N THR A 36 -7.98 -10.05 0.84
CA THR A 36 -9.20 -10.65 1.38
C THR A 36 -9.61 -11.81 0.50
N GLU A 37 -9.51 -13.03 1.03
CA GLU A 37 -9.99 -14.22 0.33
C GLU A 37 -11.53 -14.22 0.30
N LEU A 38 -12.09 -14.35 -0.88
CA LEU A 38 -13.54 -14.39 -1.12
C LEU A 38 -14.05 -15.81 -1.32
N LEU A 39 -13.23 -16.67 -1.95
CA LEU A 39 -13.58 -18.04 -2.29
C LEU A 39 -12.33 -18.90 -2.29
N ARG A 40 -12.45 -20.11 -1.74
CA ARG A 40 -11.48 -21.21 -1.92
C ARG A 40 -12.26 -22.51 -2.04
N LYS A 41 -12.13 -23.18 -3.17
CA LYS A 41 -12.84 -24.45 -3.45
C LYS A 41 -11.95 -25.42 -4.23
N PRO A 42 -12.02 -26.71 -3.94
CA PRO A 42 -11.39 -27.73 -4.80
C PRO A 42 -11.91 -27.61 -6.23
N VAL A 43 -11.03 -27.84 -7.20
CA VAL A 43 -11.41 -27.91 -8.62
C VAL A 43 -12.02 -29.28 -8.90
N SER A 44 -13.25 -29.30 -9.44
CA SER A 44 -13.93 -30.55 -9.77
C SER A 44 -13.16 -31.34 -10.81
N GLY A 45 -12.87 -32.61 -10.49
CA GLY A 45 -12.16 -33.50 -11.40
C GLY A 45 -10.65 -33.29 -11.51
N VAL A 46 -10.07 -32.38 -10.71
CA VAL A 46 -8.61 -32.13 -10.69
C VAL A 46 -8.10 -32.23 -9.26
N GLU A 47 -7.52 -33.38 -8.93
CA GLU A 47 -6.99 -33.61 -7.59
C GLU A 47 -5.82 -32.67 -7.27
N GLY A 48 -5.73 -32.22 -6.01
CA GLY A 48 -4.65 -31.37 -5.52
C GLY A 48 -4.71 -29.90 -5.98
N LYS A 49 -5.77 -29.47 -6.69
CA LYS A 49 -5.96 -28.10 -7.15
C LYS A 49 -7.14 -27.42 -6.46
N GLU A 50 -6.99 -26.11 -6.28
CA GLU A 50 -8.01 -25.21 -5.75
C GLU A 50 -8.22 -24.03 -6.67
N PHE A 51 -9.46 -23.61 -6.81
CA PHE A 51 -9.82 -22.33 -7.37
C PHE A 51 -9.93 -21.33 -6.21
N VAL A 52 -9.14 -20.27 -6.29
CA VAL A 52 -9.05 -19.26 -5.24
C VAL A 52 -9.38 -17.89 -5.83
N VAL A 53 -10.29 -17.16 -5.17
CA VAL A 53 -10.63 -15.78 -5.54
C VAL A 53 -10.35 -14.89 -4.35
N PHE A 54 -9.61 -13.82 -4.55
CA PHE A 54 -9.32 -12.83 -3.51
C PHE A 54 -9.28 -11.41 -4.10
N VAL A 55 -9.52 -10.43 -3.24
CA VAL A 55 -9.31 -9.02 -3.57
C VAL A 55 -8.05 -8.54 -2.88
N ALA A 56 -7.21 -7.85 -3.62
CA ALA A 56 -6.10 -7.07 -3.06
C ALA A 56 -6.45 -5.58 -3.09
N ASP A 57 -6.33 -4.93 -1.93
CA ASP A 57 -6.48 -3.49 -1.76
C ASP A 57 -5.10 -2.88 -1.57
N LEU A 58 -4.76 -1.92 -2.42
CA LEU A 58 -3.50 -1.17 -2.38
C LEU A 58 -3.81 0.30 -2.13
N PRO A 59 -3.67 0.81 -0.90
CA PRO A 59 -3.79 2.24 -0.61
C PRO A 59 -2.85 3.09 -1.48
N PRO A 60 -3.05 4.43 -1.53
CA PRO A 60 -2.14 5.32 -2.25
C PRO A 60 -0.68 5.10 -1.85
N GLY A 61 0.21 4.97 -2.83
CA GLY A 61 1.64 4.72 -2.63
C GLY A 61 2.01 3.31 -2.15
N ALA A 62 1.04 2.41 -1.96
CA ALA A 62 1.33 1.06 -1.49
C ALA A 62 2.08 0.23 -2.54
N VAL A 63 2.98 -0.61 -2.05
CA VAL A 63 3.80 -1.51 -2.86
C VAL A 63 3.57 -2.95 -2.40
N ALA A 64 3.04 -3.78 -3.29
CA ALA A 64 3.18 -5.23 -3.19
C ALA A 64 4.59 -5.57 -3.67
N GLY A 65 5.53 -5.74 -2.73
CA GLY A 65 6.93 -6.06 -3.01
C GLY A 65 7.07 -7.31 -3.89
N ARG A 66 8.30 -7.62 -4.31
CA ARG A 66 8.53 -8.80 -5.15
C ARG A 66 7.95 -10.06 -4.49
N HIS A 67 7.12 -10.75 -5.21
CA HIS A 67 6.44 -11.97 -4.77
C HIS A 67 6.00 -12.80 -5.97
N PHE A 68 5.56 -14.03 -5.69
CA PHE A 68 4.88 -14.87 -6.67
C PHE A 68 3.59 -15.47 -6.08
N HIS A 69 2.73 -15.94 -6.96
CA HIS A 69 1.54 -16.72 -6.61
C HIS A 69 1.72 -18.20 -6.94
N PRO A 70 1.11 -19.13 -6.16
CA PRO A 70 1.31 -20.57 -6.32
C PRO A 70 0.61 -21.16 -7.55
N GLY A 71 -0.24 -20.39 -8.22
CA GLY A 71 -1.03 -20.83 -9.36
C GLY A 71 -1.10 -19.80 -10.48
N ASP A 72 -1.61 -20.23 -11.62
CA ASP A 72 -1.96 -19.34 -12.73
C ASP A 72 -3.07 -18.39 -12.30
N GLU A 73 -2.88 -17.10 -12.57
CA GLU A 73 -3.70 -16.05 -12.02
C GLU A 73 -4.22 -15.10 -13.10
N ALA A 74 -5.53 -14.91 -13.15
CA ALA A 74 -6.15 -13.82 -13.87
C ALA A 74 -6.35 -12.63 -12.91
N ILE A 75 -5.85 -11.47 -13.30
CA ILE A 75 -5.86 -10.23 -12.52
C ILE A 75 -6.80 -9.25 -13.20
N TYR A 76 -7.90 -8.86 -12.55
CA TYR A 76 -8.84 -7.88 -13.07
C TYR A 76 -8.86 -6.64 -12.20
N MET A 77 -8.57 -5.48 -12.78
CA MET A 77 -8.58 -4.21 -12.06
C MET A 77 -10.01 -3.71 -11.85
N LEU A 78 -10.43 -3.66 -10.58
CA LEU A 78 -11.74 -3.13 -10.17
C LEU A 78 -11.74 -1.62 -10.06
N GLN A 79 -10.61 -1.03 -9.58
CA GLN A 79 -10.49 0.40 -9.30
C GLN A 79 -9.04 0.84 -9.40
N GLY A 80 -8.83 2.10 -9.84
CA GLY A 80 -7.51 2.73 -9.90
C GLY A 80 -6.61 2.14 -10.97
N ALA A 81 -5.30 2.21 -10.74
CA ALA A 81 -4.29 1.66 -11.63
C ALA A 81 -3.09 1.13 -10.82
N LEU A 82 -2.39 0.14 -11.36
CA LEU A 82 -1.15 -0.38 -10.81
C LEU A 82 -0.06 -0.37 -11.87
N LEU A 83 1.14 0.05 -11.48
CA LEU A 83 2.36 -0.28 -12.22
C LEU A 83 2.73 -1.73 -11.88
N PHE A 84 2.68 -2.59 -12.87
CA PHE A 84 3.02 -4.01 -12.77
C PHE A 84 4.42 -4.23 -13.36
N GLU A 85 5.32 -4.84 -12.58
CA GLU A 85 6.73 -5.03 -12.92
C GLU A 85 7.06 -6.53 -12.84
N PRO A 86 6.86 -7.31 -13.94
CA PRO A 86 7.21 -8.72 -13.98
C PRO A 86 8.72 -8.92 -14.12
N ASP A 87 9.30 -9.88 -13.41
CA ASP A 87 10.70 -10.25 -13.56
C ASP A 87 10.96 -10.74 -15.00
N GLY A 88 11.99 -10.19 -15.64
CA GLY A 88 12.35 -10.53 -17.03
C GLY A 88 11.43 -9.96 -18.10
N GLY A 89 10.40 -9.19 -17.72
CA GLY A 89 9.46 -8.51 -18.62
C GLY A 89 9.59 -7.00 -18.61
N GLN A 90 8.78 -6.33 -19.45
CA GLN A 90 8.68 -4.87 -19.44
C GLN A 90 7.60 -4.46 -18.43
N PRO A 91 7.84 -3.44 -17.61
CA PRO A 91 6.80 -2.84 -16.79
C PRO A 91 5.63 -2.32 -17.63
N PHE A 92 4.43 -2.47 -17.11
CA PHE A 92 3.22 -1.94 -17.74
C PHE A 92 2.23 -1.45 -16.69
N GLU A 93 1.38 -0.50 -17.09
CA GLU A 93 0.29 -0.02 -16.26
C GLU A 93 -0.98 -0.83 -16.53
N LEU A 94 -1.61 -1.35 -15.48
CA LEU A 94 -2.89 -2.03 -15.53
C LEU A 94 -3.95 -1.14 -14.89
N LYS A 95 -4.98 -0.75 -15.65
CA LYS A 95 -6.02 0.21 -15.25
C LYS A 95 -7.36 -0.47 -14.99
N ALA A 96 -8.23 0.20 -14.24
CA ALA A 96 -9.60 -0.26 -14.00
C ALA A 96 -10.30 -0.72 -15.30
N GLY A 97 -10.93 -1.88 -15.25
CA GLY A 97 -11.56 -2.55 -16.40
C GLY A 97 -10.61 -3.40 -17.26
N GLN A 98 -9.31 -3.36 -17.01
CA GLN A 98 -8.34 -4.19 -17.74
C GLN A 98 -8.05 -5.49 -17.00
N ILE A 99 -7.61 -6.49 -17.76
CA ILE A 99 -7.21 -7.81 -17.28
C ILE A 99 -5.76 -8.09 -17.67
N ALA A 100 -5.04 -8.79 -16.79
CA ALA A 100 -3.72 -9.36 -17.07
C ALA A 100 -3.69 -10.82 -16.64
N PHE A 101 -2.73 -11.56 -17.13
CA PHE A 101 -2.47 -12.94 -16.75
C PHE A 101 -1.06 -13.05 -16.18
N ASN A 102 -0.95 -13.72 -15.04
CA ASN A 102 0.30 -13.97 -14.37
C ASN A 102 0.51 -15.48 -14.20
N PRO A 103 1.50 -16.08 -14.86
CA PRO A 103 1.78 -17.51 -14.71
C PRO A 103 2.14 -17.90 -13.29
N ALA A 104 1.84 -19.13 -12.93
CA ALA A 104 2.23 -19.71 -11.64
C ALA A 104 3.72 -19.50 -11.36
N LYS A 105 4.05 -19.08 -10.14
CA LYS A 105 5.42 -18.84 -9.65
C LYS A 105 6.22 -17.77 -10.39
N HIS A 106 5.59 -17.01 -11.29
CA HIS A 106 6.25 -15.88 -11.94
C HIS A 106 6.37 -14.72 -10.96
N ILE A 107 7.61 -14.28 -10.71
CA ILE A 107 7.89 -13.21 -9.75
C ILE A 107 7.50 -11.87 -10.37
N HIS A 108 6.83 -11.04 -9.60
CA HIS A 108 6.48 -9.69 -9.98
C HIS A 108 6.39 -8.76 -8.78
N LYS A 109 6.31 -7.48 -9.06
CA LYS A 109 6.03 -6.39 -8.13
C LYS A 109 4.85 -5.59 -8.66
N ALA A 110 3.98 -5.08 -7.79
CA ALA A 110 2.87 -4.21 -8.16
C ALA A 110 2.86 -2.98 -7.25
N THR A 111 2.78 -1.79 -7.86
CA THR A 111 2.84 -0.51 -7.14
C THR A 111 1.62 0.34 -7.48
N ASN A 112 0.91 0.81 -6.47
CA ASN A 112 -0.04 1.91 -6.65
C ASN A 112 0.73 3.22 -6.67
N THR A 113 0.93 3.79 -7.84
CA THR A 113 1.68 5.04 -8.03
C THR A 113 0.87 6.31 -7.74
N SER A 114 -0.44 6.19 -7.49
CA SER A 114 -1.29 7.31 -7.09
C SER A 114 -0.93 7.78 -5.68
N SER A 115 -0.93 9.08 -5.46
CA SER A 115 -0.76 9.69 -4.13
C SER A 115 -2.09 9.88 -3.38
N SER A 116 -3.24 9.68 -4.04
CA SER A 116 -4.55 10.00 -3.48
C SER A 116 -5.60 8.91 -3.66
N GLU A 117 -5.48 8.05 -4.68
CA GLU A 117 -6.48 7.02 -5.01
C GLU A 117 -6.00 5.63 -4.64
N ALA A 118 -6.87 4.84 -4.02
CA ALA A 118 -6.62 3.42 -3.79
C ALA A 118 -6.81 2.62 -5.08
N ALA A 119 -6.03 1.57 -5.25
CA ALA A 119 -6.22 0.56 -6.28
C ALA A 119 -6.83 -0.71 -5.69
N LYS A 120 -7.73 -1.35 -6.43
CA LYS A 120 -8.39 -2.58 -6.02
C LYS A 120 -8.36 -3.59 -7.15
N VAL A 121 -7.96 -4.80 -6.84
CA VAL A 121 -7.71 -5.89 -7.80
C VAL A 121 -8.47 -7.13 -7.39
N LEU A 122 -9.25 -7.68 -8.32
CA LEU A 122 -9.79 -9.03 -8.19
C LEU A 122 -8.81 -10.02 -8.82
N ASN A 123 -8.43 -11.02 -8.05
CA ASN A 123 -7.53 -12.07 -8.46
C ASN A 123 -8.28 -13.40 -8.47
N CYS A 124 -8.21 -14.13 -9.59
CA CYS A 124 -8.76 -15.46 -9.75
C CYS A 124 -7.62 -16.42 -10.07
N MET A 125 -7.35 -17.36 -9.19
CA MET A 125 -6.16 -18.21 -9.25
C MET A 125 -6.52 -19.70 -9.25
N LEU A 126 -5.85 -20.45 -10.11
CA LEU A 126 -5.86 -21.91 -10.08
C LEU A 126 -4.56 -22.40 -9.42
N ALA A 127 -4.62 -22.76 -8.16
CA ALA A 127 -3.44 -23.04 -7.33
C ALA A 127 -3.34 -24.48 -6.83
N GLU A 128 -2.16 -24.85 -6.37
CA GLU A 128 -1.99 -26.03 -5.55
C GLU A 128 -2.75 -25.89 -4.22
N LYS A 129 -3.37 -26.97 -3.77
CA LYS A 129 -4.18 -27.00 -2.54
C LYS A 129 -3.35 -26.58 -1.31
N GLY A 130 -3.94 -25.73 -0.49
CA GLY A 130 -3.38 -25.34 0.81
C GLY A 130 -2.21 -24.34 0.72
N GLN A 131 -1.89 -23.81 -0.45
CA GLN A 131 -0.82 -22.82 -0.60
C GLN A 131 -1.27 -21.41 -0.16
N PRO A 132 -0.35 -20.56 0.30
CA PRO A 132 -0.64 -19.16 0.61
C PRO A 132 -1.04 -18.39 -0.64
N LEU A 133 -1.78 -17.28 -0.48
CA LEU A 133 -2.18 -16.43 -1.62
C LEU A 133 -0.98 -15.84 -2.38
N ALA A 134 0.09 -15.49 -1.67
CA ALA A 134 1.31 -14.93 -2.23
C ALA A 134 2.51 -15.32 -1.36
N THR A 135 3.67 -15.49 -1.98
CA THR A 135 4.94 -15.78 -1.30
C THR A 135 5.94 -14.67 -1.62
N PRO A 136 6.39 -13.89 -0.63
CA PRO A 136 7.43 -12.88 -0.82
C PRO A 136 8.75 -13.50 -1.25
N VAL A 137 9.51 -12.75 -2.06
CA VAL A 137 10.90 -13.07 -2.43
C VAL A 137 11.80 -11.88 -2.14
N PRO A 138 13.07 -12.11 -1.85
CA PRO A 138 14.04 -11.04 -1.61
C PRO A 138 14.19 -10.05 -2.76
#